data_f880c271a2d32be3719ae3f7dc03a8fb
#
_entry.id   f880c271a2d32be3719ae3f7dc03a8fb
#
_cell.length_a   1.000
_cell.length_b   1.000
_cell.length_c   1.000
_cell.angle_alpha   90.00
_cell.angle_beta   90.00
_cell.angle_gamma   90.00
#
_symmetry.space_group_name_H-M   'P 1'
#
loop_
_entity.id
_entity.type
_entity.pdbx_description
1 polymer ?
#
loop_
_entity_poly.entity_id
_entity_poly.type
_entity_poly.pdbx_seq_one_letter_code
_entity_poly.pdbx_strand_id
1 'polypeptide(L)'
;MDTRTTVLITGASTGIGAVYAQRFAQRGHNLVLVARDSTRLEALATKLRSEHNVAVDILQADLTQISDLTTVEARLRDDASIGILVNNAGAAQSGSFIEQSTDSVAHLVSLNTTALVRLASAIAPRLVQAGDGAIINIGSVVGLAPEFGMSVYGATKAFVLFLSQGLSLELSPKGVYVQAVLPAATRTEIWERAGIDINTLNEIMEVAELVDAALVGFDRREPVTIPPLQEEARWDALQAARQGLLGQIKQSQVAERYQDLA
;
A
#
# COMPACT_ATOMS: atom_id res chain seq x y z
N MET A 1 30.48 -8.65 -0.54
CA MET A 1 29.19 -8.15 -1.07
C MET A 1 28.31 -7.85 0.13
N ASP A 2 27.61 -6.74 0.15
CA ASP A 2 26.63 -6.44 1.19
C ASP A 2 25.46 -7.43 1.07
N THR A 3 25.22 -8.24 2.09
CA THR A 3 24.17 -9.28 2.10
C THR A 3 22.84 -8.74 2.65
N ARG A 4 22.76 -7.43 2.95
CA ARG A 4 21.56 -6.81 3.48
C ARG A 4 20.48 -6.72 2.40
N THR A 5 19.28 -7.15 2.73
CA THR A 5 18.12 -7.01 1.84
C THR A 5 17.81 -5.54 1.59
N THR A 6 17.64 -5.16 0.33
CA THR A 6 17.23 -3.81 -0.06
C THR A 6 15.71 -3.69 -0.05
N VAL A 7 15.20 -2.55 0.43
CA VAL A 7 13.77 -2.21 0.43
C VAL A 7 13.52 -1.10 -0.58
N LEU A 8 12.65 -1.32 -1.56
CA LEU A 8 12.18 -0.26 -2.44
C LEU A 8 10.88 0.32 -1.89
N ILE A 9 10.85 1.65 -1.71
CA ILE A 9 9.71 2.36 -1.11
C ILE A 9 9.22 3.44 -2.06
N THR A 10 7.96 3.35 -2.47
CA THR A 10 7.31 4.38 -3.30
C THR A 10 6.65 5.45 -2.44
N GLY A 11 6.61 6.70 -2.93
CA GLY A 11 6.10 7.84 -2.17
C GLY A 11 6.97 8.16 -0.94
N ALA A 12 8.28 7.90 -1.03
CA ALA A 12 9.21 7.98 0.09
C ALA A 12 9.59 9.41 0.52
N SER A 13 9.19 10.44 -0.21
CA SER A 13 9.63 11.83 0.08
C SER A 13 8.96 12.45 1.32
N THR A 14 7.83 11.92 1.78
CA THR A 14 7.07 12.47 2.93
C THR A 14 6.21 11.39 3.61
N GLY A 15 5.66 11.74 4.77
CA GLY A 15 4.62 10.96 5.44
C GLY A 15 5.00 9.50 5.72
N ILE A 16 4.08 8.60 5.46
CA ILE A 16 4.21 7.16 5.75
C ILE A 16 5.45 6.56 5.08
N GLY A 17 5.70 6.90 3.80
CA GLY A 17 6.85 6.36 3.06
C GLY A 17 8.19 6.79 3.61
N ALA A 18 8.33 8.05 4.06
CA ALA A 18 9.55 8.55 4.67
C ALA A 18 9.82 7.88 6.05
N VAL A 19 8.77 7.63 6.83
CA VAL A 19 8.92 6.93 8.11
C VAL A 19 9.25 5.45 7.90
N TYR A 20 8.64 4.77 6.90
CA TYR A 20 9.08 3.42 6.51
C TYR A 20 10.57 3.38 6.13
N ALA A 21 11.03 4.36 5.33
CA ALA A 21 12.45 4.45 4.97
C ALA A 21 13.34 4.57 6.21
N GLN A 22 12.97 5.41 7.17
CA GLN A 22 13.69 5.56 8.43
C GLN A 22 13.71 4.25 9.23
N ARG A 23 12.57 3.58 9.39
CA ARG A 23 12.47 2.34 10.18
C ARG A 23 13.23 1.18 9.54
N PHE A 24 13.17 1.03 8.21
CA PHE A 24 13.97 0.00 7.53
C PHE A 24 15.46 0.30 7.56
N ALA A 25 15.89 1.58 7.46
CA ALA A 25 17.29 1.96 7.67
C ALA A 25 17.78 1.63 9.08
N GLN A 26 16.97 1.91 10.12
CA GLN A 26 17.26 1.53 11.52
C GLN A 26 17.41 0.02 11.70
N ARG A 27 16.69 -0.78 10.91
CA ARG A 27 16.78 -2.24 10.88
C ARG A 27 17.98 -2.75 10.06
N GLY A 28 18.78 -1.84 9.48
CA GLY A 28 19.99 -2.16 8.71
C GLY A 28 19.76 -2.50 7.24
N HIS A 29 18.56 -2.28 6.70
CA HIS A 29 18.27 -2.49 5.28
C HIS A 29 18.83 -1.38 4.40
N ASN A 30 19.34 -1.74 3.23
CA ASN A 30 19.60 -0.79 2.15
C ASN A 30 18.27 -0.34 1.52
N LEU A 31 18.25 0.82 0.89
CA LEU A 31 17.00 1.44 0.41
C LEU A 31 17.10 1.88 -1.04
N VAL A 32 15.98 1.79 -1.75
CA VAL A 32 15.69 2.52 -2.98
C VAL A 32 14.46 3.39 -2.73
N LEU A 33 14.64 4.72 -2.73
CA LEU A 33 13.59 5.69 -2.45
C LEU A 33 13.01 6.23 -3.75
N VAL A 34 11.70 6.07 -3.96
CA VAL A 34 11.02 6.48 -5.18
C VAL A 34 9.99 7.57 -4.86
N ALA A 35 10.11 8.74 -5.48
CA ALA A 35 9.12 9.82 -5.46
C ALA A 35 9.40 10.86 -6.56
N ARG A 36 8.50 11.84 -6.71
CA ARG A 36 8.65 12.94 -7.68
C ARG A 36 9.63 14.01 -7.21
N ASP A 37 9.67 14.27 -5.91
CA ASP A 37 10.49 15.34 -5.29
C ASP A 37 11.90 14.83 -4.99
N SER A 38 12.81 15.04 -5.91
CA SER A 38 14.22 14.63 -5.80
C SER A 38 14.94 15.36 -4.65
N THR A 39 14.59 16.62 -4.38
CA THR A 39 15.22 17.41 -3.31
C THR A 39 14.91 16.81 -1.94
N ARG A 40 13.65 16.46 -1.67
CA ARG A 40 13.26 15.80 -0.42
C ARG A 40 13.84 14.39 -0.33
N LEU A 41 13.91 13.65 -1.44
CA LEU A 41 14.54 12.32 -1.46
C LEU A 41 16.02 12.42 -1.09
N GLU A 42 16.77 13.38 -1.65
CA GLU A 42 18.20 13.53 -1.39
C GLU A 42 18.47 13.95 0.08
N ALA A 43 17.66 14.85 0.63
CA ALA A 43 17.74 15.22 2.03
C ALA A 43 17.52 14.03 2.95
N LEU A 44 16.49 13.22 2.67
CA LEU A 44 16.22 12.00 3.43
C LEU A 44 17.32 10.96 3.28
N ALA A 45 17.79 10.71 2.05
CA ALA A 45 18.86 9.75 1.78
C ALA A 45 20.17 10.12 2.49
N THR A 46 20.55 11.40 2.45
CA THR A 46 21.75 11.91 3.15
C THR A 46 21.66 11.65 4.65
N LYS A 47 20.50 11.97 5.25
CA LYS A 47 20.24 11.70 6.66
C LYS A 47 20.37 10.21 6.99
N LEU A 48 19.68 9.34 6.22
CA LEU A 48 19.66 7.91 6.51
C LEU A 48 21.03 7.24 6.32
N ARG A 49 21.80 7.65 5.31
CA ARG A 49 23.19 7.18 5.09
C ARG A 49 24.07 7.53 6.29
N SER A 50 23.94 8.76 6.82
CA SER A 50 24.76 9.24 7.93
C SER A 50 24.39 8.64 9.28
N GLU A 51 23.09 8.41 9.54
CA GLU A 51 22.61 7.94 10.84
C GLU A 51 22.68 6.40 10.97
N HIS A 52 22.54 5.63 9.88
CA HIS A 52 22.35 4.18 9.95
C HIS A 52 23.39 3.36 9.20
N ASN A 53 24.35 4.00 8.50
CA ASN A 53 25.38 3.31 7.72
C ASN A 53 24.81 2.29 6.72
N VAL A 54 23.76 2.69 6.00
CA VAL A 54 23.10 1.91 4.95
C VAL A 54 23.28 2.58 3.60
N ALA A 55 23.24 1.80 2.51
CA ALA A 55 23.17 2.35 1.17
C ALA A 55 21.75 2.83 0.87
N VAL A 56 21.62 4.00 0.27
CA VAL A 56 20.32 4.58 -0.12
C VAL A 56 20.44 5.11 -1.54
N ASP A 57 19.75 4.47 -2.46
CA ASP A 57 19.58 4.95 -3.83
C ASP A 57 18.32 5.79 -3.95
N ILE A 58 18.33 6.74 -4.89
CA ILE A 58 17.18 7.59 -5.21
C ILE A 58 16.78 7.33 -6.66
N LEU A 59 15.49 7.17 -6.88
CA LEU A 59 14.89 7.06 -8.19
C LEU A 59 13.75 8.07 -8.30
N GLN A 60 14.01 9.21 -8.92
CA GLN A 60 12.97 10.20 -9.20
C GLN A 60 12.00 9.66 -10.25
N ALA A 61 10.72 9.54 -9.88
CA ALA A 61 9.69 9.04 -10.78
C ALA A 61 8.31 9.57 -10.43
N ASP A 62 7.52 9.91 -11.45
CA ASP A 62 6.08 10.08 -11.37
C ASP A 62 5.40 8.79 -11.83
N LEU A 63 4.86 8.02 -10.90
CA LEU A 63 4.25 6.72 -11.17
C LEU A 63 2.96 6.79 -12.03
N THR A 64 2.47 7.97 -12.35
CA THR A 64 1.38 8.18 -13.32
C THR A 64 1.90 8.33 -14.75
N GLN A 65 3.21 8.55 -14.93
CA GLN A 65 3.86 8.59 -16.24
C GLN A 65 4.39 7.19 -16.58
N ILE A 66 4.00 6.69 -17.75
CA ILE A 66 4.34 5.31 -18.14
C ILE A 66 5.84 5.07 -18.28
N SER A 67 6.61 6.06 -18.74
CA SER A 67 8.07 5.98 -18.85
C SER A 67 8.73 5.76 -17.49
N ASP A 68 8.32 6.56 -16.50
CA ASP A 68 8.88 6.53 -15.16
C ASP A 68 8.49 5.25 -14.44
N LEU A 69 7.21 4.86 -14.55
CA LEU A 69 6.71 3.61 -13.97
C LEU A 69 7.47 2.41 -14.55
N THR A 70 7.71 2.37 -15.86
CA THR A 70 8.50 1.31 -16.51
C THR A 70 9.94 1.27 -16.01
N THR A 71 10.54 2.42 -15.71
CA THR A 71 11.88 2.50 -15.10
C THR A 71 11.92 1.87 -13.71
N VAL A 72 10.90 2.15 -12.87
CA VAL A 72 10.80 1.53 -11.54
C VAL A 72 10.53 0.02 -11.63
N GLU A 73 9.69 -0.42 -12.57
CA GLU A 73 9.47 -1.84 -12.85
C GLU A 73 10.76 -2.57 -13.26
N ALA A 74 11.55 -1.95 -14.15
CA ALA A 74 12.84 -2.52 -14.55
C ALA A 74 13.77 -2.66 -13.34
N ARG A 75 13.86 -1.64 -12.47
CA ARG A 75 14.64 -1.72 -11.24
C ARG A 75 14.19 -2.87 -10.33
N LEU A 76 12.88 -3.08 -10.16
CA LEU A 76 12.33 -4.18 -9.35
C LEU A 76 12.61 -5.55 -9.97
N ARG A 77 12.56 -5.66 -11.29
CA ARG A 77 12.78 -6.91 -12.01
C ARG A 77 14.25 -7.31 -12.03
N ASP A 78 15.15 -6.34 -12.23
CA ASP A 78 16.53 -6.60 -12.60
C ASP A 78 17.50 -6.53 -11.40
N ASP A 79 17.15 -5.86 -10.30
CA ASP A 79 17.96 -5.74 -9.10
C ASP A 79 17.64 -6.85 -8.09
N ALA A 80 18.46 -7.88 -8.08
CA ALA A 80 18.31 -9.04 -7.19
C ALA A 80 18.47 -8.70 -5.69
N SER A 81 19.05 -7.55 -5.33
CA SER A 81 19.19 -7.13 -3.94
C SER A 81 17.86 -6.70 -3.31
N ILE A 82 16.88 -6.25 -4.12
CA ILE A 82 15.58 -5.78 -3.62
C ILE A 82 14.72 -6.98 -3.21
N GLY A 83 14.61 -7.26 -1.92
CA GLY A 83 13.77 -8.33 -1.38
C GLY A 83 12.44 -7.84 -0.81
N ILE A 84 12.26 -6.53 -0.63
CA ILE A 84 11.02 -5.95 -0.07
C ILE A 84 10.56 -4.78 -0.94
N LEU A 85 9.27 -4.79 -1.30
CA LEU A 85 8.59 -3.67 -1.95
C LEU A 85 7.57 -3.05 -0.99
N VAL A 86 7.65 -1.74 -0.75
CA VAL A 86 6.62 -0.95 -0.06
C VAL A 86 5.90 -0.08 -1.08
N ASN A 87 4.74 -0.53 -1.51
CA ASN A 87 3.79 0.22 -2.34
C ASN A 87 3.03 1.21 -1.46
N ASN A 88 3.62 2.40 -1.26
CA ASN A 88 3.05 3.45 -0.43
C ASN A 88 2.57 4.68 -1.24
N ALA A 89 3.14 4.93 -2.42
CA ALA A 89 2.70 6.05 -3.25
C ALA A 89 1.19 6.02 -3.48
N GLY A 90 0.53 7.15 -3.25
CA GLY A 90 -0.90 7.28 -3.41
C GLY A 90 -1.34 8.73 -3.18
N ALA A 91 -2.58 9.00 -3.57
CA ALA A 91 -3.25 10.27 -3.34
C ALA A 91 -4.63 10.03 -2.74
N ALA A 92 -5.17 11.03 -2.07
CA ALA A 92 -6.56 11.13 -1.68
C ALA A 92 -7.22 12.25 -2.47
N GLN A 93 -8.53 12.20 -2.58
CA GLN A 93 -9.34 13.23 -3.22
C GLN A 93 -10.61 13.43 -2.40
N SER A 94 -10.91 14.67 -2.08
CA SER A 94 -12.14 15.09 -1.39
C SER A 94 -13.22 15.50 -2.38
N GLY A 95 -14.39 15.82 -1.86
CA GLY A 95 -15.54 16.27 -2.62
C GLY A 95 -16.46 15.15 -3.10
N SER A 96 -17.67 15.52 -3.47
CA SER A 96 -18.66 14.57 -3.99
C SER A 96 -18.24 14.05 -5.37
N PHE A 97 -18.70 12.86 -5.72
CA PHE A 97 -18.38 12.24 -7.00
C PHE A 97 -18.74 13.11 -8.22
N ILE A 98 -19.83 13.84 -8.13
CA ILE A 98 -20.31 14.71 -9.23
C ILE A 98 -19.48 15.97 -9.41
N GLU A 99 -18.68 16.37 -8.42
CA GLU A 99 -17.80 17.55 -8.46
C GLU A 99 -16.39 17.22 -8.94
N GLN A 100 -16.05 15.93 -8.99
CA GLN A 100 -14.72 15.49 -9.42
C GLN A 100 -14.64 15.45 -10.95
N SER A 101 -13.56 16.00 -11.51
CA SER A 101 -13.32 15.87 -12.95
C SER A 101 -12.94 14.44 -13.34
N THR A 102 -13.30 14.02 -14.54
CA THR A 102 -12.93 12.70 -15.07
C THR A 102 -11.43 12.47 -15.09
N ASP A 103 -10.64 13.50 -15.37
CA ASP A 103 -9.18 13.41 -15.40
C ASP A 103 -8.59 13.23 -14.00
N SER A 104 -9.14 13.91 -12.99
CA SER A 104 -8.69 13.74 -11.61
C SER A 104 -9.04 12.34 -11.07
N VAL A 105 -10.21 11.82 -11.42
CA VAL A 105 -10.62 10.44 -11.10
C VAL A 105 -9.68 9.44 -11.78
N ALA A 106 -9.41 9.60 -13.07
CA ALA A 106 -8.50 8.72 -13.82
C ALA A 106 -7.07 8.75 -13.24
N HIS A 107 -6.57 9.94 -12.88
CA HIS A 107 -5.25 10.10 -12.23
C HIS A 107 -5.19 9.37 -10.88
N LEU A 108 -6.24 9.53 -10.04
CA LEU A 108 -6.32 8.86 -8.74
C LEU A 108 -6.32 7.33 -8.89
N VAL A 109 -7.12 6.79 -9.81
CA VAL A 109 -7.16 5.36 -10.12
C VAL A 109 -5.80 4.88 -10.64
N SER A 110 -5.20 5.61 -11.57
CA SER A 110 -3.88 5.26 -12.14
C SER A 110 -2.81 5.15 -11.05
N LEU A 111 -2.72 6.14 -10.15
CA LEU A 111 -1.71 6.14 -9.09
C LEU A 111 -1.99 5.07 -8.03
N ASN A 112 -3.23 5.00 -7.53
CA ASN A 112 -3.55 4.15 -6.38
C ASN A 112 -3.72 2.67 -6.72
N THR A 113 -4.00 2.33 -8.00
CA THR A 113 -4.25 0.93 -8.41
C THR A 113 -3.27 0.47 -9.49
N THR A 114 -3.25 1.13 -10.66
CA THR A 114 -2.44 0.68 -11.80
C THR A 114 -0.95 0.66 -11.47
N ALA A 115 -0.41 1.72 -10.88
CA ALA A 115 0.99 1.78 -10.49
C ALA A 115 1.32 0.67 -9.49
N LEU A 116 0.50 0.53 -8.43
CA LEU A 116 0.71 -0.47 -7.39
C LEU A 116 0.73 -1.89 -7.93
N VAL A 117 -0.27 -2.28 -8.74
CA VAL A 117 -0.35 -3.66 -9.26
C VAL A 117 0.79 -3.96 -10.24
N ARG A 118 1.19 -2.98 -11.06
CA ARG A 118 2.32 -3.13 -11.98
C ARG A 118 3.64 -3.34 -11.25
N LEU A 119 3.91 -2.59 -10.19
CA LEU A 119 5.13 -2.75 -9.38
C LEU A 119 5.13 -4.10 -8.64
N ALA A 120 3.99 -4.50 -8.06
CA ALA A 120 3.85 -5.83 -7.46
C ALA A 120 4.09 -6.94 -8.49
N SER A 121 3.51 -6.82 -9.70
CA SER A 121 3.70 -7.77 -10.80
C SER A 121 5.17 -7.83 -11.29
N ALA A 122 5.87 -6.71 -11.28
CA ALA A 122 7.28 -6.67 -11.71
C ALA A 122 8.23 -7.41 -10.77
N ILE A 123 8.00 -7.34 -9.46
CA ILE A 123 8.89 -7.97 -8.46
C ILE A 123 8.49 -9.43 -8.16
N ALA A 124 7.20 -9.77 -8.16
CA ALA A 124 6.70 -11.05 -7.67
C ALA A 124 7.37 -12.29 -8.29
N PRO A 125 7.62 -12.38 -9.62
CA PRO A 125 8.26 -13.56 -10.21
C PRO A 125 9.64 -13.84 -9.62
N ARG A 126 10.44 -12.79 -9.38
CA ARG A 126 11.78 -12.92 -8.84
C ARG A 126 11.77 -13.33 -7.36
N LEU A 127 10.84 -12.75 -6.55
CA LEU A 127 10.68 -13.17 -5.16
C LEU A 127 10.25 -14.64 -5.06
N VAL A 128 9.33 -15.08 -5.91
CA VAL A 128 8.90 -16.49 -6.00
C VAL A 128 10.06 -17.38 -6.38
N GLN A 129 10.89 -16.98 -7.34
CA GLN A 129 12.09 -17.75 -7.73
C GLN A 129 13.10 -17.85 -6.57
N ALA A 130 13.24 -16.80 -5.77
CA ALA A 130 14.09 -16.80 -4.58
C ALA A 130 13.49 -17.60 -3.41
N GLY A 131 12.18 -17.85 -3.41
CA GLY A 131 11.46 -18.45 -2.29
C GLY A 131 11.41 -17.59 -1.03
N ASP A 132 11.66 -16.28 -1.17
CA ASP A 132 11.74 -15.31 -0.07
C ASP A 132 11.41 -13.90 -0.57
N GLY A 133 10.98 -13.03 0.35
CA GLY A 133 10.72 -11.62 0.11
C GLY A 133 9.35 -11.17 0.60
N ALA A 134 9.09 -9.87 0.44
CA ALA A 134 7.84 -9.29 0.92
C ALA A 134 7.31 -8.16 0.02
N ILE A 135 5.97 -8.03 -0.01
CA ILE A 135 5.25 -6.92 -0.62
C ILE A 135 4.34 -6.31 0.44
N ILE A 136 4.55 -5.04 0.76
CA ILE A 136 3.72 -4.26 1.68
C ILE A 136 2.91 -3.26 0.85
N ASN A 137 1.59 -3.36 0.90
CA ASN A 137 0.68 -2.46 0.19
C ASN A 137 -0.06 -1.56 1.18
N ILE A 138 0.03 -0.24 1.01
CA ILE A 138 -0.66 0.72 1.88
C ILE A 138 -2.07 0.97 1.35
N GLY A 139 -3.03 0.32 2.00
CA GLY A 139 -4.46 0.48 1.81
C GLY A 139 -5.04 1.69 2.55
N SER A 140 -6.21 1.52 3.12
CA SER A 140 -6.88 2.43 4.07
C SER A 140 -8.12 1.75 4.64
N VAL A 141 -8.52 2.12 5.87
CA VAL A 141 -9.82 1.72 6.43
C VAL A 141 -11.01 2.21 5.59
N VAL A 142 -10.83 3.29 4.81
CA VAL A 142 -11.87 3.80 3.88
C VAL A 142 -12.24 2.76 2.81
N GLY A 143 -11.34 1.84 2.49
CA GLY A 143 -11.63 0.71 1.61
C GLY A 143 -12.55 -0.36 2.19
N LEU A 144 -12.90 -0.27 3.48
CA LEU A 144 -13.79 -1.23 4.17
C LEU A 144 -15.25 -0.78 4.16
N ALA A 145 -15.52 0.52 4.05
CA ALA A 145 -16.84 1.08 4.29
C ALA A 145 -17.13 2.28 3.39
N PRO A 146 -18.11 2.19 2.47
CA PRO A 146 -18.51 3.31 1.61
C PRO A 146 -19.12 4.48 2.39
N GLU A 147 -19.53 4.26 3.63
CA GLU A 147 -20.09 5.25 4.56
C GLU A 147 -19.11 6.40 4.87
N PHE A 148 -17.80 6.19 4.65
CA PHE A 148 -16.79 7.26 4.76
C PHE A 148 -16.91 8.33 3.64
N GLY A 149 -17.77 8.13 2.63
CA GLY A 149 -18.15 9.15 1.64
C GLY A 149 -17.07 9.49 0.58
N MET A 150 -15.97 8.76 0.52
CA MET A 150 -14.88 8.98 -0.44
C MET A 150 -14.94 7.91 -1.55
N SER A 151 -16.00 7.91 -2.36
CA SER A 151 -16.35 6.79 -3.25
C SER A 151 -15.20 6.30 -4.13
N VAL A 152 -14.54 7.18 -4.90
CA VAL A 152 -13.45 6.76 -5.80
C VAL A 152 -12.21 6.35 -4.99
N TYR A 153 -11.80 7.16 -4.01
CA TYR A 153 -10.67 6.84 -3.15
C TYR A 153 -10.89 5.52 -2.41
N GLY A 154 -12.07 5.37 -1.77
CA GLY A 154 -12.45 4.14 -1.07
C GLY A 154 -12.40 2.92 -1.99
N ALA A 155 -12.93 3.04 -3.22
CA ALA A 155 -12.86 1.97 -4.22
C ALA A 155 -11.41 1.60 -4.57
N THR A 156 -10.50 2.58 -4.72
CA THR A 156 -9.07 2.27 -4.96
C THR A 156 -8.44 1.56 -3.77
N LYS A 157 -8.82 1.91 -2.54
CA LYS A 157 -8.29 1.28 -1.32
C LYS A 157 -8.91 -0.09 -1.04
N ALA A 158 -10.16 -0.31 -1.43
CA ALA A 158 -10.78 -1.64 -1.48
C ALA A 158 -10.08 -2.57 -2.49
N PHE A 159 -9.73 -2.03 -3.68
CA PHE A 159 -8.89 -2.74 -4.65
C PHE A 159 -7.56 -3.18 -4.05
N VAL A 160 -6.85 -2.30 -3.34
CA VAL A 160 -5.56 -2.62 -2.71
C VAL A 160 -5.72 -3.75 -1.70
N LEU A 161 -6.75 -3.70 -0.84
CA LEU A 161 -7.02 -4.76 0.13
C LEU A 161 -7.31 -6.09 -0.56
N PHE A 162 -8.24 -6.10 -1.53
CA PHE A 162 -8.63 -7.31 -2.24
C PHE A 162 -7.44 -7.93 -2.98
N LEU A 163 -6.67 -7.12 -3.70
CA LEU A 163 -5.47 -7.56 -4.40
C LEU A 163 -4.45 -8.16 -3.42
N SER A 164 -4.20 -7.50 -2.29
CA SER A 164 -3.23 -7.98 -1.30
C SER A 164 -3.63 -9.32 -0.70
N GLN A 165 -4.91 -9.51 -0.39
CA GLN A 165 -5.44 -10.79 0.08
C GLN A 165 -5.30 -11.88 -1.00
N GLY A 166 -5.61 -11.57 -2.28
CA GLY A 166 -5.42 -12.48 -3.39
C GLY A 166 -3.95 -12.88 -3.57
N LEU A 167 -3.06 -11.89 -3.61
CA LEU A 167 -1.61 -12.12 -3.71
C LEU A 167 -1.07 -12.92 -2.51
N SER A 168 -1.57 -12.67 -1.30
CA SER A 168 -1.19 -13.46 -0.13
C SER A 168 -1.54 -14.94 -0.30
N LEU A 169 -2.74 -15.26 -0.80
CA LEU A 169 -3.15 -16.64 -1.08
C LEU A 169 -2.30 -17.31 -2.17
N GLU A 170 -1.88 -16.56 -3.19
CA GLU A 170 -1.11 -17.08 -4.33
C GLU A 170 0.39 -17.23 -4.02
N LEU A 171 0.95 -16.30 -3.25
CA LEU A 171 2.41 -16.14 -3.11
C LEU A 171 2.96 -16.67 -1.78
N SER A 172 2.16 -16.70 -0.69
CA SER A 172 2.63 -17.23 0.60
C SER A 172 3.06 -18.69 0.53
N PRO A 173 2.36 -19.59 -0.21
CA PRO A 173 2.83 -20.97 -0.40
C PRO A 173 4.16 -21.07 -1.15
N LYS A 174 4.59 -19.98 -1.79
CA LYS A 174 5.85 -19.87 -2.55
C LYS A 174 6.94 -19.09 -1.81
N GLY A 175 6.74 -18.84 -0.49
CA GLY A 175 7.70 -18.17 0.37
C GLY A 175 7.63 -16.64 0.36
N VAL A 176 6.75 -16.03 -0.41
CA VAL A 176 6.65 -14.55 -0.48
C VAL A 176 5.54 -14.03 0.43
N TYR A 177 5.89 -13.14 1.35
CA TYR A 177 4.95 -12.54 2.27
C TYR A 177 4.28 -11.30 1.65
N VAL A 178 2.96 -11.19 1.80
CA VAL A 178 2.19 -10.02 1.35
C VAL A 178 1.39 -9.45 2.50
N GLN A 179 1.59 -8.16 2.79
CA GLN A 179 0.88 -7.42 3.83
C GLN A 179 0.04 -6.31 3.22
N ALA A 180 -1.23 -6.20 3.60
CA ALA A 180 -2.02 -4.98 3.46
C ALA A 180 -1.99 -4.22 4.79
N VAL A 181 -1.62 -2.95 4.77
CA VAL A 181 -1.74 -2.06 5.92
C VAL A 181 -2.92 -1.12 5.67
N LEU A 182 -3.84 -1.02 6.64
CA LEU A 182 -5.04 -0.21 6.53
C LEU A 182 -5.01 0.96 7.54
N PRO A 183 -4.37 2.09 7.19
CA PRO A 183 -4.39 3.30 7.99
C PRO A 183 -5.80 3.90 8.13
N ALA A 184 -6.10 4.50 9.28
CA ALA A 184 -7.13 5.53 9.41
C ALA A 184 -6.55 6.91 9.10
N ALA A 185 -7.22 7.99 9.52
CA ALA A 185 -6.70 9.33 9.38
C ALA A 185 -5.34 9.44 10.06
N THR A 186 -4.31 9.79 9.28
CA THR A 186 -2.91 9.86 9.72
C THR A 186 -2.35 11.21 9.38
N ARG A 187 -1.57 11.83 10.27
CA ARG A 187 -1.01 13.17 10.14
C ARG A 187 0.03 13.24 9.02
N THR A 188 -0.44 13.47 7.79
CA THR A 188 0.38 13.56 6.58
C THR A 188 -0.08 14.70 5.68
N GLU A 189 0.77 15.13 4.75
CA GLU A 189 0.45 16.15 3.74
C GLU A 189 -0.64 15.69 2.73
N ILE A 190 -1.09 14.43 2.77
CA ILE A 190 -2.10 13.91 1.86
C ILE A 190 -3.43 14.66 1.99
N TRP A 191 -3.75 15.11 3.19
CA TRP A 191 -5.00 15.83 3.48
C TRP A 191 -4.98 17.24 2.89
N GLU A 192 -3.88 17.97 3.07
CA GLU A 192 -3.68 19.28 2.48
C GLU A 192 -3.75 19.21 0.95
N ARG A 193 -3.08 18.22 0.36
CA ARG A 193 -3.13 17.97 -1.10
C ARG A 193 -4.52 17.57 -1.59
N ALA A 194 -5.34 16.98 -0.74
CA ALA A 194 -6.74 16.64 -1.01
C ALA A 194 -7.71 17.82 -0.73
N GLY A 195 -7.19 18.98 -0.29
CA GLY A 195 -8.01 20.15 0.07
C GLY A 195 -8.74 20.00 1.40
N ILE A 196 -8.29 19.13 2.29
CA ILE A 196 -8.87 18.89 3.61
C ILE A 196 -7.97 19.50 4.68
N ASP A 197 -8.53 20.40 5.51
CA ASP A 197 -7.81 20.86 6.70
C ASP A 197 -7.73 19.74 7.73
N ILE A 198 -6.51 19.28 7.99
CA ILE A 198 -6.25 18.20 8.94
C ILE A 198 -6.76 18.50 10.35
N ASN A 199 -6.84 19.78 10.73
CA ASN A 199 -7.32 20.17 12.05
C ASN A 199 -8.84 20.00 12.21
N THR A 200 -9.56 19.76 11.12
CA THR A 200 -11.01 19.43 11.15
C THR A 200 -11.27 17.94 11.34
N LEU A 201 -10.23 17.11 11.24
CA LEU A 201 -10.33 15.67 11.45
C LEU A 201 -10.19 15.34 12.94
N ASN A 202 -11.06 14.49 13.43
CA ASN A 202 -10.94 13.89 14.77
C ASN A 202 -10.10 12.60 14.70
N GLU A 203 -9.47 12.23 15.82
CA GLU A 203 -8.79 10.93 15.97
C GLU A 203 -7.69 10.69 14.92
N ILE A 204 -6.75 11.62 14.81
CA ILE A 204 -5.62 11.53 13.87
C ILE A 204 -4.48 10.77 14.54
N MET A 205 -4.03 9.69 13.89
CA MET A 205 -2.86 8.92 14.30
C MET A 205 -1.56 9.59 13.83
N GLU A 206 -0.52 9.57 14.65
CA GLU A 206 0.80 10.01 14.23
C GLU A 206 1.44 8.99 13.27
N VAL A 207 2.18 9.49 12.28
CA VAL A 207 2.78 8.63 11.23
C VAL A 207 3.72 7.60 11.81
N ALA A 208 4.50 7.99 12.83
CA ALA A 208 5.45 7.09 13.46
C ALA A 208 4.74 5.91 14.14
N GLU A 209 3.69 6.19 14.91
CA GLU A 209 2.88 5.16 15.57
C GLU A 209 2.24 4.20 14.59
N LEU A 210 1.70 4.75 13.49
CA LEU A 210 1.14 3.94 12.41
C LEU A 210 2.17 2.96 11.83
N VAL A 211 3.34 3.46 11.46
CA VAL A 211 4.38 2.64 10.82
C VAL A 211 4.94 1.63 11.80
N ASP A 212 5.13 2.02 13.06
CA ASP A 212 5.60 1.10 14.10
C ASP A 212 4.60 -0.05 14.31
N ALA A 213 3.30 0.23 14.39
CA ALA A 213 2.26 -0.79 14.45
C ALA A 213 2.23 -1.68 13.18
N ALA A 214 2.37 -1.08 12.00
CA ALA A 214 2.43 -1.83 10.75
C ALA A 214 3.64 -2.78 10.69
N LEU A 215 4.78 -2.36 11.23
CA LEU A 215 5.98 -3.19 11.31
C LEU A 215 5.87 -4.29 12.36
N VAL A 216 5.13 -4.09 13.45
CA VAL A 216 4.76 -5.18 14.36
C VAL A 216 3.94 -6.25 13.64
N GLY A 217 2.94 -5.85 12.83
CA GLY A 217 2.18 -6.78 12.00
C GLY A 217 3.05 -7.46 10.95
N PHE A 218 4.02 -6.73 10.36
CA PHE A 218 5.00 -7.30 9.43
C PHE A 218 5.84 -8.41 10.09
N ASP A 219 6.36 -8.17 11.28
CA ASP A 219 7.19 -9.12 12.02
C ASP A 219 6.37 -10.37 12.44
N ARG A 220 5.07 -10.21 12.69
CA ARG A 220 4.12 -11.30 12.97
C ARG A 220 3.60 -12.01 11.73
N ARG A 221 3.95 -11.53 10.52
CA ARG A 221 3.45 -12.04 9.25
C ARG A 221 1.91 -11.93 9.12
N GLU A 222 1.31 -10.89 9.67
CA GLU A 222 -0.13 -10.62 9.51
C GLU A 222 -0.44 -10.26 8.05
N PRO A 223 -1.36 -10.94 7.37
CA PRO A 223 -1.68 -10.62 5.97
C PRO A 223 -2.43 -9.29 5.84
N VAL A 224 -3.10 -8.85 6.90
CA VAL A 224 -3.77 -7.56 6.99
C VAL A 224 -3.52 -6.98 8.38
N THR A 225 -2.92 -5.79 8.43
CA THR A 225 -2.68 -5.05 9.67
C THR A 225 -3.53 -3.78 9.65
N ILE A 226 -4.37 -3.61 10.68
CA ILE A 226 -5.29 -2.47 10.84
C ILE A 226 -4.90 -1.72 12.12
N PRO A 227 -3.94 -0.80 12.08
CA PRO A 227 -3.37 -0.17 13.27
C PRO A 227 -4.40 0.44 14.24
N PRO A 228 -5.50 1.07 13.79
CA PRO A 228 -6.51 1.65 14.69
C PRO A 228 -7.49 0.62 15.29
N LEU A 229 -7.50 -0.63 14.81
CA LEU A 229 -8.50 -1.62 15.24
C LEU A 229 -8.13 -2.21 16.60
N GLN A 230 -8.89 -1.86 17.64
CA GLN A 230 -8.65 -2.32 19.01
C GLN A 230 -9.08 -3.78 19.24
N GLU A 231 -10.15 -4.24 18.58
CA GLU A 231 -10.72 -5.56 18.72
C GLU A 231 -10.50 -6.38 17.44
N GLU A 232 -9.46 -7.21 17.42
CA GLU A 232 -9.13 -8.09 16.28
C GLU A 232 -10.33 -8.97 15.87
N ALA A 233 -11.12 -9.42 16.85
CA ALA A 233 -12.32 -10.23 16.62
C ALA A 233 -13.34 -9.58 15.65
N ARG A 234 -13.33 -8.25 15.50
CA ARG A 234 -14.19 -7.56 14.50
C ARG A 234 -13.75 -7.86 13.08
N TRP A 235 -12.44 -7.87 12.85
CA TRP A 235 -11.89 -8.26 11.56
C TRP A 235 -12.16 -9.73 11.25
N ASP A 236 -11.96 -10.61 12.22
CA ASP A 236 -12.23 -12.05 12.08
C ASP A 236 -13.70 -12.34 11.75
N ALA A 237 -14.62 -11.65 12.43
CA ALA A 237 -16.06 -11.77 12.16
C ALA A 237 -16.40 -11.32 10.72
N LEU A 238 -15.82 -10.23 10.23
CA LEU A 238 -15.99 -9.77 8.85
C LEU A 238 -15.48 -10.82 7.86
N GLN A 239 -14.29 -11.37 8.09
CA GLN A 239 -13.72 -12.41 7.21
C GLN A 239 -14.54 -13.69 7.23
N ALA A 240 -15.02 -14.13 8.40
CA ALA A 240 -15.88 -15.30 8.53
C ALA A 240 -17.20 -15.12 7.76
N ALA A 241 -17.86 -13.95 7.90
CA ALA A 241 -19.06 -13.62 7.15
C ALA A 241 -18.82 -13.64 5.63
N ARG A 242 -17.72 -13.03 5.17
CA ARG A 242 -17.32 -13.04 3.74
C ARG A 242 -17.08 -14.46 3.22
N GLN A 243 -16.39 -15.30 3.99
CA GLN A 243 -16.13 -16.70 3.63
C GLN A 243 -17.42 -17.51 3.59
N GLY A 244 -18.36 -17.26 4.51
CA GLY A 244 -19.67 -17.91 4.54
C GLY A 244 -20.50 -17.70 3.27
N LEU A 245 -20.25 -16.59 2.54
CA LEU A 245 -20.90 -16.34 1.24
C LEU A 245 -20.42 -17.29 0.15
N LEU A 246 -19.20 -17.81 0.21
CA LEU A 246 -18.59 -18.56 -0.91
C LEU A 246 -19.41 -19.79 -1.33
N GLY A 247 -20.01 -20.49 -0.36
CA GLY A 247 -20.88 -21.62 -0.64
C GLY A 247 -22.22 -21.23 -1.27
N GLN A 248 -22.70 -20.02 -0.98
CA GLN A 248 -23.99 -19.51 -1.43
C GLN A 248 -23.93 -18.89 -2.82
N ILE A 249 -22.82 -18.24 -3.18
CA ILE A 249 -22.66 -17.54 -4.46
C ILE A 249 -22.24 -18.46 -5.63
N LYS A 250 -21.87 -19.71 -5.33
CA LYS A 250 -21.49 -20.72 -6.34
C LYS A 250 -22.67 -21.61 -6.75
N GLN A 251 -23.86 -21.01 -6.89
CA GLN A 251 -25.08 -21.74 -7.30
C GLN A 251 -25.31 -21.59 -8.80
N SER A 252 -25.83 -22.64 -9.44
CA SER A 252 -26.22 -22.62 -10.86
C SER A 252 -27.66 -22.13 -11.10
N GLN A 253 -28.43 -21.99 -10.00
CA GLN A 253 -29.82 -21.55 -10.06
C GLN A 253 -29.97 -20.13 -9.52
N VAL A 254 -30.90 -19.39 -10.09
CA VAL A 254 -31.28 -18.06 -9.59
C VAL A 254 -31.95 -18.21 -8.22
N ALA A 255 -31.61 -17.34 -7.28
CA ALA A 255 -32.22 -17.33 -5.95
C ALA A 255 -33.75 -17.07 -6.06
N GLU A 256 -34.54 -17.73 -5.21
CA GLU A 256 -36.00 -17.63 -5.19
C GLU A 256 -36.51 -16.19 -5.19
N ARG A 257 -35.86 -15.29 -4.40
CA ARG A 257 -36.22 -13.86 -4.33
C ARG A 257 -36.12 -13.09 -5.65
N TYR A 258 -35.58 -13.68 -6.71
CA TYR A 258 -35.48 -13.10 -8.03
C TYR A 258 -36.32 -13.85 -9.08
N GLN A 259 -37.11 -14.85 -8.67
CA GLN A 259 -37.95 -15.67 -9.59
C GLN A 259 -39.33 -15.07 -9.79
N ASP A 260 -39.81 -14.17 -8.90
CA ASP A 260 -41.12 -13.53 -8.96
C ASP A 260 -41.17 -12.32 -9.91
N LEU A 261 -40.55 -12.42 -11.08
CA LEU A 261 -40.66 -11.43 -12.16
C LEU A 261 -41.64 -11.92 -13.25
N ALA A 262 -42.89 -12.22 -12.84
CA ALA A 262 -43.97 -12.49 -13.77
C ALA A 262 -45.09 -11.45 -13.61
#